data_1e916c01c271fa3a05015dc6e92316d1
#
_entry.id   1e916c01c271fa3a05015dc6e92316d1
#
_cell.length_a   1.000
_cell.length_b   1.000
_cell.length_c   1.000
_cell.angle_alpha   90.00
_cell.angle_beta   90.00
_cell.angle_gamma   90.00
#
_symmetry.space_group_name_H-M   'P 1'
#
loop_
_entity.id
_entity.type
_entity.pdbx_description
1 polymer ?
#
loop_
_entity_poly.entity_id
_entity_poly.type
_entity_poly.pdbx_seq_one_letter_code
_entity_poly.pdbx_strand_id
1 'polypeptide(L)'
;MAKIVENKKGFLVIECTAVETMKFGGLGICDYCNEADSTGFYIAVLNCWYCRKCYNEWMERAIFYEEDAPFEKRNFEYYKELLGLKDNE
;
A
#
# COMPACT_ATOMS: atom_id res chain seq x y z
N MET A 1 -8.37 8.20 -6.96
CA MET A 1 -7.57 7.54 -7.98
C MET A 1 -6.25 7.04 -7.40
N ALA A 2 -5.87 5.84 -7.75
CA ALA A 2 -4.66 5.26 -7.19
C ALA A 2 -3.42 6.00 -7.65
N LYS A 3 -2.45 6.14 -6.76
CA LYS A 3 -1.20 6.80 -7.11
C LYS A 3 -0.08 6.30 -6.22
N ILE A 4 1.12 6.29 -6.77
CA ILE A 4 2.30 5.95 -6.00
C ILE A 4 2.69 7.16 -5.17
N VAL A 5 2.90 6.95 -3.87
CA VAL A 5 3.25 8.06 -2.99
C VAL A 5 4.66 7.88 -2.47
N GLU A 6 5.31 9.02 -2.22
CA GLU A 6 6.64 9.00 -1.64
C GLU A 6 6.57 8.54 -0.20
N ASN A 7 7.58 7.80 0.22
CA ASN A 7 7.65 7.31 1.58
C ASN A 7 9.00 7.71 2.16
N LYS A 8 8.99 8.36 3.32
CA LYS A 8 10.20 8.89 3.92
C LYS A 8 11.21 7.82 4.26
N LYS A 9 10.75 6.60 4.51
CA LYS A 9 11.65 5.50 4.88
C LYS A 9 12.02 4.61 3.70
N GLY A 10 11.56 4.95 2.51
CA GLY A 10 11.92 4.22 1.31
C GLY A 10 11.02 3.05 0.97
N PHE A 11 9.90 2.90 1.68
CA PHE A 11 8.95 1.83 1.36
C PHE A 11 8.17 2.15 0.10
N LEU A 12 7.75 1.11 -0.61
CA LEU A 12 6.92 1.26 -1.80
C LEU A 12 5.46 1.20 -1.38
N VAL A 13 4.74 2.28 -1.63
CA VAL A 13 3.38 2.46 -1.13
C VAL A 13 2.50 3.05 -2.23
N ILE A 14 1.27 2.56 -2.31
CA ILE A 14 0.29 3.06 -3.28
C ILE A 14 -0.93 3.55 -2.52
N GLU A 15 -1.27 4.82 -2.71
CA GLU A 15 -2.50 5.35 -2.13
C GLU A 15 -3.66 5.00 -3.05
N CYS A 16 -4.71 4.38 -2.51
CA CYS A 16 -5.86 4.01 -3.32
C CYS A 16 -7.12 4.00 -2.46
N THR A 17 -8.26 4.14 -3.14
CA THR A 17 -9.54 4.19 -2.46
C THR A 17 -10.05 2.81 -2.16
N ALA A 18 -11.08 2.74 -1.30
CA ALA A 18 -11.73 1.48 -0.99
C ALA A 18 -12.26 0.80 -2.24
N VAL A 19 -12.84 1.59 -3.15
CA VAL A 19 -13.38 1.02 -4.39
C VAL A 19 -12.26 0.41 -5.22
N GLU A 20 -11.10 1.07 -5.24
CA GLU A 20 -9.97 0.56 -6.02
C GLU A 20 -9.41 -0.73 -5.44
N THR A 21 -9.57 -0.96 -4.13
CA THR A 21 -9.08 -2.21 -3.55
C THR A 21 -9.80 -3.43 -4.14
N MET A 22 -10.98 -3.22 -4.71
CA MET A 22 -11.74 -4.33 -5.28
C MET A 22 -11.01 -4.95 -6.45
N LYS A 23 -10.08 -4.24 -7.07
CA LYS A 23 -9.30 -4.79 -8.18
C LYS A 23 -8.35 -5.88 -7.73
N PHE A 24 -8.03 -5.92 -6.45
CA PHE A 24 -7.17 -7.00 -5.93
C PHE A 24 -7.86 -7.77 -4.82
N GLY A 25 -9.20 -7.78 -4.84
CA GLY A 25 -9.95 -8.60 -3.91
C GLY A 25 -10.20 -7.97 -2.56
N GLY A 26 -9.87 -6.69 -2.42
CA GLY A 26 -10.07 -6.01 -1.15
C GLY A 26 -11.50 -5.58 -0.95
N LEU A 27 -11.84 -5.27 0.28
CA LEU A 27 -13.18 -4.84 0.65
C LEU A 27 -13.20 -3.43 1.21
N GLY A 28 -12.08 -2.70 1.10
CA GLY A 28 -12.03 -1.35 1.67
C GLY A 28 -11.96 -1.35 3.18
N ILE A 29 -11.40 -2.40 3.75
CA ILE A 29 -11.29 -2.54 5.19
C ILE A 29 -9.83 -2.59 5.55
N CYS A 30 -9.43 -1.76 6.51
CA CYS A 30 -8.04 -1.71 6.96
C CYS A 30 -7.60 -3.06 7.51
N ASP A 31 -6.46 -3.55 7.05
CA ASP A 31 -5.98 -4.85 7.48
C ASP A 31 -5.45 -4.85 8.91
N TYR A 32 -5.27 -3.67 9.50
CA TYR A 32 -4.77 -3.59 10.86
C TYR A 32 -5.90 -3.38 11.87
N CYS A 33 -6.71 -2.35 11.68
CA CYS A 33 -7.78 -2.06 12.66
C CYS A 33 -9.12 -2.64 12.27
N ASN A 34 -9.25 -3.18 11.07
CA ASN A 34 -10.46 -3.84 10.57
C ASN A 34 -11.65 -2.89 10.43
N GLU A 35 -11.37 -1.60 10.27
CA GLU A 35 -12.43 -0.63 10.05
C GLU A 35 -12.44 -0.20 8.60
N ALA A 36 -13.63 0.09 8.09
CA ALA A 36 -13.77 0.54 6.71
C ALA A 36 -13.31 1.99 6.59
N ASP A 37 -12.76 2.32 5.44
CA ASP A 37 -12.37 3.69 5.16
C ASP A 37 -12.51 3.91 3.66
N SER A 38 -12.74 5.15 3.26
CA SER A 38 -12.91 5.46 1.86
C SER A 38 -11.58 5.48 1.10
N THR A 39 -10.48 5.69 1.79
CA THR A 39 -9.17 5.72 1.16
C THR A 39 -8.13 5.17 2.12
N GLY A 40 -7.02 4.71 1.58
CA GLY A 40 -5.97 4.16 2.40
C GLY A 40 -4.72 3.94 1.58
N PHE A 41 -3.81 3.12 2.12
CA PHE A 41 -2.50 2.91 1.52
C PHE A 41 -2.19 1.43 1.43
N TYR A 42 -1.85 0.97 0.22
CA TYR A 42 -1.34 -0.37 0.06
C TYR A 42 0.16 -0.34 0.34
N ILE A 43 0.60 -1.11 1.31
CA ILE A 43 1.99 -1.16 1.74
C ILE A 43 2.59 -2.46 1.22
N ALA A 44 3.44 -2.34 0.22
CA ALA A 44 3.92 -3.53 -0.50
C ALA A 44 4.73 -4.47 0.38
N VAL A 45 5.55 -3.94 1.28
CA VAL A 45 6.38 -4.80 2.12
C VAL A 45 5.54 -5.62 3.08
N LEU A 46 4.34 -5.13 3.45
CA LEU A 46 3.43 -5.87 4.30
C LEU A 46 2.38 -6.63 3.50
N ASN A 47 2.22 -6.26 2.23
CA ASN A 47 1.18 -6.79 1.36
C ASN A 47 -0.19 -6.57 2.00
N CYS A 48 -0.40 -5.35 2.53
CA CYS A 48 -1.61 -4.99 3.27
C CYS A 48 -2.07 -3.59 2.88
N TRP A 49 -3.38 -3.37 3.05
CA TRP A 49 -3.98 -2.04 2.84
C TRP A 49 -4.38 -1.49 4.20
N TYR A 50 -3.82 -0.35 4.58
CA TYR A 50 -4.07 0.29 5.87
C TYR A 50 -4.80 1.60 5.65
N CYS A 51 -5.72 1.95 6.56
CA CYS A 51 -6.30 3.28 6.53
C CYS A 51 -5.22 4.30 6.91
N ARG A 52 -5.51 5.57 6.67
CA ARG A 52 -4.50 6.62 6.88
C ARG A 52 -3.96 6.62 8.31
N LYS A 53 -4.86 6.45 9.28
CA LYS A 53 -4.43 6.46 10.68
C LYS A 53 -3.45 5.33 10.96
N CYS A 54 -3.78 4.12 10.54
CA CYS A 54 -2.92 2.98 10.80
C CYS A 54 -1.63 3.06 10.01
N TYR A 55 -1.69 3.60 8.80
CA TYR A 55 -0.49 3.81 8.00
C TYR A 55 0.48 4.76 8.72
N ASN A 56 -0.05 5.88 9.23
CA ASN A 56 0.81 6.84 9.93
C ASN A 56 1.41 6.25 11.19
N GLU A 57 0.62 5.46 11.93
CA GLU A 57 1.14 4.82 13.14
C GLU A 57 2.21 3.80 12.80
N TRP A 58 1.98 3.04 11.72
CA TRP A 58 2.98 2.07 11.28
C TRP A 58 4.28 2.76 10.90
N MET A 59 4.18 3.92 10.24
CA MET A 59 5.37 4.64 9.81
C MET A 59 6.26 5.05 10.97
N GLU A 60 5.66 5.26 12.16
CA GLU A 60 6.45 5.67 13.30
C GLU A 60 7.35 4.54 13.82
N ARG A 61 6.95 3.29 13.60
CA ARG A 61 7.71 2.15 14.13
C ARG A 61 8.37 1.30 13.05
N ALA A 62 8.07 1.56 11.79
CA ALA A 62 8.55 0.70 10.71
C ALA A 62 10.05 0.84 10.52
N ILE A 63 10.69 -0.28 10.23
CA ILE A 63 12.12 -0.32 9.94
C ILE A 63 12.27 -1.01 8.59
N PHE A 64 13.02 -0.38 7.70
CA PHE A 64 13.23 -0.93 6.36
C PHE A 64 14.40 -1.91 6.39
N TYR A 65 14.16 -3.14 5.95
CA TYR A 65 15.19 -4.16 5.86
C TYR A 65 15.46 -4.46 4.39
N GLU A 66 16.72 -4.46 4.00
CA GLU A 66 17.07 -4.70 2.61
C GLU A 66 16.70 -6.10 2.14
N GLU A 67 16.70 -7.07 3.03
CA GLU A 67 16.36 -8.43 2.63
C GLU A 67 14.88 -8.55 2.23
N ASP A 68 14.05 -7.59 2.61
CA ASP A 68 12.65 -7.59 2.21
C ASP A 68 12.43 -6.95 0.84
N ALA A 69 13.43 -6.30 0.29
CA ALA A 69 13.25 -5.53 -0.95
C ALA A 69 12.73 -6.36 -2.13
N PRO A 70 13.24 -7.58 -2.37
CA PRO A 70 12.70 -8.35 -3.51
C PRO A 70 11.23 -8.69 -3.35
N PHE A 71 10.81 -9.02 -2.13
CA PHE A 71 9.42 -9.32 -1.84
C PHE A 71 8.56 -8.08 -2.02
N GLU A 72 9.03 -6.97 -1.47
CA GLU A 72 8.32 -5.71 -1.57
C GLU A 72 8.16 -5.29 -3.03
N LYS A 73 9.22 -5.38 -3.81
CA LYS A 73 9.19 -4.97 -5.21
C LYS A 73 8.22 -5.83 -6.01
N ARG A 74 8.21 -7.13 -5.77
CA ARG A 74 7.33 -8.03 -6.49
C ARG A 74 5.87 -7.69 -6.21
N ASN A 75 5.53 -7.45 -4.93
CA ASN A 75 4.18 -7.07 -4.57
C ASN A 75 3.81 -5.73 -5.18
N PHE A 76 4.73 -4.78 -5.14
CA PHE A 76 4.48 -3.45 -5.66
C PHE A 76 4.19 -3.49 -7.16
N GLU A 77 5.00 -4.22 -7.91
CA GLU A 77 4.80 -4.30 -9.36
C GLU A 77 3.48 -4.97 -9.69
N TYR A 78 3.13 -6.00 -8.95
CA TYR A 78 1.89 -6.72 -9.19
C TYR A 78 0.68 -5.81 -8.96
N TYR A 79 0.65 -5.12 -7.83
CA TYR A 79 -0.48 -4.26 -7.50
C TYR A 79 -0.51 -3.00 -8.36
N LYS A 80 0.66 -2.52 -8.73
CA LYS A 80 0.74 -1.38 -9.65
C LYS A 80 0.07 -1.74 -10.97
N GLU A 81 0.31 -2.94 -11.45
CA GLU A 81 -0.29 -3.38 -12.70
C GLU A 81 -1.79 -3.56 -12.54
N LEU A 82 -2.24 -4.17 -11.44
CA LEU A 82 -3.67 -4.36 -11.20
C LEU A 82 -4.41 -3.03 -11.17
N LEU A 83 -3.78 -2.00 -10.62
CA LEU A 83 -4.40 -0.70 -10.50
C LEU A 83 -4.21 0.17 -11.73
N GLY A 84 -3.51 -0.32 -12.74
CA GLY A 84 -3.33 0.42 -13.97
C GLY A 84 -2.35 1.57 -13.87
N LEU A 85 -1.45 1.53 -12.90
CA LEU A 85 -0.45 2.58 -12.75
C LEU A 85 0.76 2.30 -13.62
N LYS A 86 1.32 3.36 -14.20
CA LYS A 86 2.50 3.20 -15.03
C LYS A 86 3.74 3.66 -14.30
N ASP A 87 4.85 3.14 -14.71
CA ASP A 87 6.11 3.65 -14.22
C ASP A 87 6.24 5.03 -14.73
N ASN A 88 6.79 5.78 -14.17
CA ASN A 88 6.89 6.97 -14.50
C ASN A 88 7.21 7.28 -15.61
N GLU A 89 6.93 7.73 -15.97
CA GLU A 89 7.17 8.17 -17.02
C GLU A 89 7.37 9.25 -16.96
#